data_5f91a88c8ffa8ed1767c43f6178e85bb
#
_entry.id   5f91a88c8ffa8ed1767c43f6178e85bb
#
_cell.length_a   1.000
_cell.length_b   1.000
_cell.length_c   1.000
_cell.angle_alpha   90.00
_cell.angle_beta   90.00
_cell.angle_gamma   90.00
#
_symmetry.space_group_name_H-M   'P 1'
#
loop_
_entity.id
_entity.type
_entity.pdbx_description
1 polymer ?
#
loop_
_entity_poly.entity_id
_entity_poly.type
_entity_poly.pdbx_seq_one_letter_code
_entity_poly.pdbx_strand_id
1 'polypeptide(L)'
;AKITYFESTLEQRMNGTCAGGTGAFIDQMASLLQTDAAGLNELAKNYETIYPIASRCGVFAKTDIQPLINEGAAREDIAISIFQAVVNQTISGLACGKPIRGKVAFLGGPLYFLDQLRTRFIESLNLKDEDVIFPQNSQLFVAMGACLLAREDKIKPVSYTHLTLPTIA
;
A
#
# COMPACT_ATOMS: atom_id res chain seq x y z
N ALA A 1 -6.12 -1.18 0.44
CA ALA A 1 -5.74 -0.34 -0.71
C ALA A 1 -6.98 0.09 -1.49
N LYS A 2 -6.85 1.14 -2.27
CA LYS A 2 -7.93 1.71 -3.09
C LYS A 2 -7.33 2.19 -4.41
N ILE A 3 -8.03 1.97 -5.52
CA ILE A 3 -7.73 2.56 -6.81
C ILE A 3 -8.93 3.36 -7.31
N THR A 4 -8.69 4.53 -7.87
CA THR A 4 -9.72 5.39 -8.44
C THR A 4 -9.33 5.74 -9.86
N TYR A 5 -10.21 5.44 -10.80
CA TYR A 5 -10.05 5.79 -12.20
C TYR A 5 -10.86 7.05 -12.51
N PHE A 6 -10.18 8.06 -13.04
CA PHE A 6 -10.77 9.31 -13.53
C PHE A 6 -10.83 9.26 -15.06
N GLU A 7 -11.90 8.66 -15.56
CA GLU A 7 -12.19 8.56 -16.99
C GLU A 7 -13.49 9.33 -17.30
N SER A 8 -14.25 8.90 -18.28
CA SER A 8 -15.59 9.47 -18.56
C SER A 8 -16.53 9.34 -17.37
N THR A 9 -16.36 8.31 -16.56
CA THR A 9 -17.04 8.09 -15.29
C THR A 9 -16.01 7.84 -14.19
N LEU A 10 -16.32 8.31 -12.97
CA LEU A 10 -15.50 8.02 -11.80
C LEU A 10 -15.74 6.56 -11.38
N GLU A 11 -14.70 5.74 -11.42
CA GLU A 11 -14.76 4.36 -10.94
C GLU A 11 -13.80 4.18 -9.77
N GLN A 12 -14.30 3.64 -8.67
CA GLN A 12 -13.52 3.37 -7.49
C GLN A 12 -13.62 1.91 -7.08
N ARG A 13 -12.47 1.31 -6.83
CA ARG A 13 -12.35 -0.06 -6.34
C ARG A 13 -11.51 -0.08 -5.08
N MET A 14 -11.88 -0.90 -4.12
CA MET A 14 -11.10 -1.08 -2.89
C MET A 14 -11.16 -2.53 -2.42
N ASN A 15 -10.13 -2.92 -1.66
CA ASN A 15 -10.13 -4.22 -0.99
C ASN A 15 -11.32 -4.31 -0.03
N GLY A 16 -11.89 -5.51 0.07
CA GLY A 16 -12.85 -5.83 1.12
C GLY A 16 -12.16 -5.95 2.50
N THR A 17 -12.52 -6.97 3.25
CA THR A 17 -12.02 -7.19 4.62
C THR A 17 -10.60 -7.78 4.69
N CYS A 18 -9.99 -8.15 3.56
CA CYS A 18 -8.66 -8.76 3.53
C CYS A 18 -7.56 -7.72 3.78
N ALA A 19 -6.61 -8.05 4.66
CA ALA A 19 -5.44 -7.22 4.95
C ALA A 19 -4.40 -7.21 3.81
N GLY A 20 -4.48 -8.12 2.85
CA GLY A 20 -3.56 -8.22 1.72
C GLY A 20 -3.46 -6.90 0.94
N GLY A 21 -2.24 -6.47 0.63
CA GLY A 21 -1.97 -5.20 -0.05
C GLY A 21 -2.20 -3.95 0.80
N THR A 22 -2.27 -4.08 2.11
CA THR A 22 -2.47 -2.97 3.07
C THR A 22 -1.24 -2.74 3.95
N GLY A 23 -1.20 -1.61 4.68
CA GLY A 23 -0.18 -1.35 5.69
C GLY A 23 -0.08 -2.46 6.73
N ALA A 24 -1.21 -2.98 7.19
CA ALA A 24 -1.24 -4.08 8.16
C ALA A 24 -0.56 -5.37 7.63
N PHE A 25 -0.64 -5.64 6.33
CA PHE A 25 0.10 -6.74 5.73
C PHE A 25 1.62 -6.46 5.78
N ILE A 26 2.03 -5.24 5.44
CA ILE A 26 3.45 -4.83 5.49
C ILE A 26 3.99 -4.99 6.91
N ASP A 27 3.28 -4.50 7.92
CA ASP A 27 3.68 -4.61 9.34
C ASP A 27 3.81 -6.07 9.78
N GLN A 28 2.86 -6.93 9.38
CA GLN A 28 2.93 -8.36 9.67
C GLN A 28 4.15 -9.05 9.03
N MET A 29 4.48 -8.68 7.80
CA MET A 29 5.63 -9.26 7.11
C MET A 29 6.96 -8.70 7.65
N ALA A 30 7.01 -7.40 7.98
CA ALA A 30 8.17 -6.77 8.60
C ALA A 30 8.52 -7.44 9.94
N SER A 31 7.52 -7.83 10.73
CA SER A 31 7.75 -8.52 12.02
C SER A 31 8.42 -9.88 11.86
N LEU A 32 8.26 -10.59 10.73
CA LEU A 32 8.98 -11.83 10.45
C LEU A 32 10.49 -11.59 10.28
N LEU A 33 10.85 -10.42 9.78
CA LEU A 33 12.24 -9.98 9.65
C LEU A 33 12.71 -9.19 10.89
N GLN A 34 11.97 -9.24 12.01
CA GLN A 34 12.30 -8.53 13.25
C GLN A 34 12.55 -7.03 13.03
N THR A 35 11.71 -6.39 12.23
CA THR A 35 11.78 -4.97 11.89
C THR A 35 10.37 -4.38 11.78
N ASP A 36 10.28 -3.09 11.53
CA ASP A 36 9.04 -2.37 11.20
C ASP A 36 8.96 -2.04 9.70
N ALA A 37 7.90 -1.35 9.29
CA ALA A 37 7.72 -0.98 7.90
C ALA A 37 8.84 -0.04 7.38
N ALA A 38 9.35 0.84 8.23
CA ALA A 38 10.45 1.74 7.86
C ALA A 38 11.76 0.96 7.67
N GLY A 39 12.09 0.07 8.61
CA GLY A 39 13.25 -0.80 8.50
C GLY A 39 13.14 -1.78 7.31
N LEU A 40 11.93 -2.27 7.01
CA LEU A 40 11.71 -3.08 5.81
C LEU A 40 12.03 -2.28 4.54
N ASN A 41 11.64 -1.01 4.50
CA ASN A 41 11.93 -0.11 3.38
C ASN A 41 13.43 0.16 3.23
N GLU A 42 14.17 0.34 4.33
CA GLU A 42 15.62 0.51 4.30
C GLU A 42 16.33 -0.75 3.80
N LEU A 43 15.95 -1.93 4.28
CA LEU A 43 16.48 -3.20 3.79
C LEU A 43 16.27 -3.33 2.28
N ALA A 44 15.07 -3.04 1.80
CA ALA A 44 14.70 -3.19 0.40
C ALA A 44 15.52 -2.32 -0.58
N LYS A 45 16.31 -1.36 -0.11
CA LYS A 45 17.17 -0.52 -0.98
C LYS A 45 18.36 -1.25 -1.57
N ASN A 46 18.83 -2.31 -0.91
CA ASN A 46 20.06 -3.01 -1.26
C ASN A 46 19.82 -4.44 -1.77
N TYR A 47 18.65 -4.68 -2.35
CA TYR A 47 18.31 -6.00 -2.87
C TYR A 47 19.09 -6.36 -4.14
N GLU A 48 19.29 -7.64 -4.34
CA GLU A 48 19.86 -8.21 -5.56
C GLU A 48 18.86 -9.10 -6.29
N THR A 49 17.97 -9.77 -5.55
CA THR A 49 17.03 -10.76 -6.08
C THR A 49 15.62 -10.52 -5.56
N ILE A 50 14.61 -10.81 -6.37
CA ILE A 50 13.20 -10.78 -5.97
C ILE A 50 12.64 -12.19 -6.05
N TYR A 51 12.21 -12.72 -4.91
CA TYR A 51 11.59 -14.04 -4.81
C TYR A 51 10.09 -13.98 -5.09
N PRO A 52 9.52 -15.01 -5.72
CA PRO A 52 8.07 -15.10 -5.86
C PRO A 52 7.43 -15.40 -4.50
N ILE A 53 6.63 -14.47 -4.00
CA ILE A 53 5.85 -14.60 -2.76
C ILE A 53 4.37 -14.55 -3.12
N ALA A 54 3.57 -15.44 -2.54
CA ALA A 54 2.14 -15.45 -2.73
C ALA A 54 1.50 -14.11 -2.33
N SER A 55 0.80 -13.50 -3.27
CA SER A 55 0.26 -12.14 -3.14
C SER A 55 -1.22 -12.09 -2.73
N ARG A 56 -1.86 -13.22 -2.41
CA ARG A 56 -3.30 -13.27 -2.15
C ARG A 56 -3.68 -13.19 -0.67
N CYS A 57 -2.88 -13.77 0.21
CA CYS A 57 -3.20 -13.89 1.63
C CYS A 57 -1.93 -13.82 2.47
N GLY A 58 -1.97 -13.11 3.61
CA GLY A 58 -0.85 -13.01 4.54
C GLY A 58 -0.40 -14.37 5.11
N VAL A 59 -1.31 -15.35 5.21
CA VAL A 59 -0.95 -16.71 5.65
C VAL A 59 -0.08 -17.41 4.61
N PHE A 60 -0.46 -17.37 3.35
CA PHE A 60 0.36 -17.96 2.28
C PHE A 60 1.68 -17.21 2.07
N ALA A 61 1.67 -15.88 2.18
CA ALA A 61 2.90 -15.11 2.13
C ALA A 61 3.89 -15.54 3.22
N LYS A 62 3.43 -15.78 4.45
CA LYS A 62 4.27 -16.31 5.54
C LYS A 62 4.83 -17.69 5.21
N THR A 63 4.03 -18.55 4.58
CA THR A 63 4.46 -19.89 4.18
C THR A 63 5.57 -19.85 3.14
N ASP A 64 5.60 -18.83 2.28
CA ASP A 64 6.65 -18.65 1.30
C ASP A 64 7.89 -17.96 1.88
N ILE A 65 7.70 -17.01 2.80
CA ILE A 65 8.80 -16.26 3.42
C ILE A 65 9.58 -17.11 4.42
N GLN A 66 8.92 -17.96 5.20
CA GLN A 66 9.57 -18.72 6.24
C GLN A 66 10.67 -19.67 5.72
N PRO A 67 10.49 -20.42 4.63
CA PRO A 67 11.58 -21.19 4.01
C PRO A 67 12.75 -20.32 3.58
N LEU A 68 12.50 -19.15 2.97
CA LEU A 68 13.57 -18.23 2.55
C LEU A 68 14.42 -17.78 3.74
N ILE A 69 13.79 -17.47 4.88
CA ILE A 69 14.51 -17.12 6.11
C ILE A 69 15.33 -18.32 6.61
N ASN A 70 14.75 -19.51 6.61
CA ASN A 70 15.42 -20.73 7.09
C ASN A 70 16.59 -21.16 6.20
N GLU A 71 16.52 -20.88 4.91
CA GLU A 71 17.56 -21.14 3.93
C GLU A 71 18.65 -20.06 3.91
N GLY A 72 18.49 -19.00 4.69
CA GLY A 72 19.47 -17.93 4.81
C GLY A 72 19.48 -16.94 3.65
N ALA A 73 18.34 -16.77 2.97
CA ALA A 73 18.17 -15.73 1.95
C ALA A 73 18.45 -14.34 2.55
N ALA A 74 19.02 -13.45 1.76
CA ALA A 74 19.31 -12.09 2.19
C ALA A 74 18.02 -11.35 2.64
N ARG A 75 18.10 -10.66 3.75
CA ARG A 75 16.94 -9.93 4.32
C ARG A 75 16.48 -8.82 3.37
N GLU A 76 17.39 -8.24 2.64
CA GLU A 76 17.19 -7.23 1.61
C GLU A 76 16.31 -7.76 0.48
N ASP A 77 16.61 -8.97 0.02
CA ASP A 77 15.86 -9.66 -1.04
C ASP A 77 14.47 -10.07 -0.59
N ILE A 78 14.33 -10.52 0.67
CA ILE A 78 13.03 -10.85 1.24
C ILE A 78 12.20 -9.57 1.39
N ALA A 79 12.80 -8.46 1.82
CA ALA A 79 12.13 -7.18 2.00
C ALA A 79 11.52 -6.64 0.69
N ILE A 80 12.29 -6.60 -0.37
CA ILE A 80 11.78 -6.17 -1.68
C ILE A 80 10.75 -7.14 -2.24
N SER A 81 10.89 -8.43 -1.98
CA SER A 81 9.94 -9.47 -2.41
C SER A 81 8.59 -9.31 -1.72
N ILE A 82 8.57 -8.90 -0.45
CA ILE A 82 7.35 -8.54 0.27
C ILE A 82 6.67 -7.34 -0.41
N PHE A 83 7.40 -6.29 -0.75
CA PHE A 83 6.84 -5.15 -1.47
C PHE A 83 6.32 -5.53 -2.85
N GLN A 84 7.02 -6.41 -3.57
CA GLN A 84 6.54 -6.93 -4.83
C GLN A 84 5.23 -7.72 -4.67
N ALA A 85 5.08 -8.50 -3.61
CA ALA A 85 3.84 -9.20 -3.31
C ALA A 85 2.68 -8.22 -3.05
N VAL A 86 2.92 -7.13 -2.32
CA VAL A 86 1.94 -6.05 -2.11
C VAL A 86 1.50 -5.41 -3.43
N VAL A 87 2.45 -5.12 -4.31
CA VAL A 87 2.20 -4.56 -5.65
C VAL A 87 1.35 -5.52 -6.48
N ASN A 88 1.75 -6.78 -6.58
CA ASN A 88 1.04 -7.81 -7.32
C ASN A 88 -0.40 -8.00 -6.80
N GLN A 89 -0.57 -8.04 -5.48
CA GLN A 89 -1.87 -8.12 -4.82
C GLN A 89 -2.76 -6.92 -5.18
N THR A 90 -2.19 -5.73 -5.14
CA THR A 90 -2.92 -4.49 -5.41
C THR A 90 -3.33 -4.42 -6.88
N ILE A 91 -2.41 -4.70 -7.79
CA ILE A 91 -2.70 -4.67 -9.23
C ILE A 91 -3.73 -5.76 -9.59
N SER A 92 -3.50 -7.01 -9.20
CA SER A 92 -4.41 -8.11 -9.56
C SER A 92 -5.76 -8.00 -8.87
N GLY A 93 -5.77 -7.63 -7.58
CA GLY A 93 -6.98 -7.58 -6.77
C GLY A 93 -7.86 -6.36 -7.01
N LEU A 94 -7.28 -5.21 -7.34
CA LEU A 94 -8.05 -3.97 -7.55
C LEU A 94 -8.26 -3.66 -9.03
N ALA A 95 -7.23 -3.79 -9.86
CA ALA A 95 -7.39 -3.52 -11.27
C ALA A 95 -8.22 -4.60 -11.98
N CYS A 96 -8.14 -5.87 -11.55
CA CYS A 96 -8.93 -6.97 -12.10
C CYS A 96 -8.91 -6.99 -13.63
N GLY A 97 -7.72 -6.84 -14.23
CA GLY A 97 -7.54 -6.81 -15.68
C GLY A 97 -7.77 -5.45 -16.34
N LYS A 98 -8.31 -4.44 -15.65
CA LYS A 98 -8.38 -3.09 -16.18
C LYS A 98 -6.98 -2.47 -16.18
N PRO A 99 -6.49 -1.96 -17.32
CA PRO A 99 -5.14 -1.39 -17.38
C PRO A 99 -5.03 -0.13 -16.51
N ILE A 100 -3.93 -0.05 -15.74
CA ILE A 100 -3.53 1.17 -15.04
C ILE A 100 -2.56 1.89 -15.98
N ARG A 101 -2.98 3.00 -16.55
CA ARG A 101 -2.22 3.74 -17.56
C ARG A 101 -2.51 5.24 -17.50
N GLY A 102 -1.68 6.03 -18.19
CA GLY A 102 -1.72 7.48 -18.14
C GLY A 102 -1.14 7.99 -16.82
N LYS A 103 -1.55 9.16 -16.40
CA LYS A 103 -1.03 9.77 -15.17
C LYS A 103 -1.54 9.05 -13.92
N VAL A 104 -0.63 8.54 -13.12
CA VAL A 104 -0.90 7.78 -11.90
C VAL A 104 -0.46 8.56 -10.67
N ALA A 105 -1.40 8.91 -9.82
CA ALA A 105 -1.12 9.60 -8.56
C ALA A 105 -0.98 8.59 -7.41
N PHE A 106 0.14 8.64 -6.71
CA PHE A 106 0.43 7.83 -5.52
C PHE A 106 0.08 8.59 -4.26
N LEU A 107 -0.97 8.14 -3.56
CA LEU A 107 -1.54 8.80 -2.39
C LEU A 107 -1.59 7.86 -1.19
N GLY A 108 -1.58 8.43 0.02
CA GLY A 108 -1.72 7.68 1.27
C GLY A 108 -0.38 7.35 1.94
N GLY A 109 -0.46 6.99 3.23
CA GLY A 109 0.71 6.80 4.09
C GLY A 109 1.74 5.79 3.57
N PRO A 110 1.36 4.54 3.26
CA PRO A 110 2.33 3.55 2.79
C PRO A 110 3.11 4.01 1.55
N LEU A 111 2.45 4.62 0.57
CA LEU A 111 3.09 5.10 -0.66
C LEU A 111 3.88 6.40 -0.45
N TYR A 112 3.57 7.15 0.61
CA TYR A 112 4.32 8.34 0.99
C TYR A 112 5.63 8.00 1.71
N PHE A 113 5.54 7.14 2.74
CA PHE A 113 6.68 6.83 3.61
C PHE A 113 7.59 5.71 3.09
N LEU A 114 7.07 4.80 2.24
CA LEU A 114 7.80 3.65 1.72
C LEU A 114 8.15 3.88 0.25
N ASP A 115 9.29 4.50 0.01
CA ASP A 115 9.76 4.84 -1.34
C ASP A 115 10.02 3.59 -2.18
N GLN A 116 10.54 2.51 -1.58
CA GLN A 116 10.79 1.25 -2.28
C GLN A 116 9.48 0.56 -2.72
N LEU A 117 8.41 0.66 -1.91
CA LEU A 117 7.09 0.19 -2.32
C LEU A 117 6.57 0.98 -3.53
N ARG A 118 6.71 2.30 -3.51
CA ARG A 118 6.31 3.18 -4.64
C ARG A 118 7.13 2.87 -5.90
N THR A 119 8.44 2.70 -5.77
CA THR A 119 9.33 2.31 -6.87
C THR A 119 8.89 0.99 -7.49
N ARG A 120 8.55 -0.01 -6.67
CA ARG A 120 8.04 -1.29 -7.19
C ARG A 120 6.74 -1.14 -7.97
N PHE A 121 5.82 -0.24 -7.56
CA PHE A 121 4.63 0.07 -8.35
C PHE A 121 4.98 0.69 -9.71
N ILE A 122 5.87 1.68 -9.74
CA ILE A 122 6.30 2.38 -10.95
C ILE A 122 6.89 1.38 -11.94
N GLU A 123 7.81 0.52 -11.49
CA GLU A 123 8.45 -0.48 -12.32
C GLU A 123 7.47 -1.56 -12.78
N SER A 124 6.62 -2.10 -11.88
CA SER A 124 5.67 -3.15 -12.22
C SER A 124 4.58 -2.70 -13.19
N LEU A 125 4.22 -1.42 -13.16
CA LEU A 125 3.29 -0.79 -14.10
C LEU A 125 3.98 -0.22 -15.34
N ASN A 126 5.31 -0.27 -15.40
CA ASN A 126 6.13 0.31 -16.46
C ASN A 126 5.78 1.78 -16.75
N LEU A 127 5.61 2.57 -15.68
CA LEU A 127 5.27 3.98 -15.78
C LEU A 127 6.50 4.80 -16.16
N LYS A 128 6.30 5.79 -17.01
CA LYS A 128 7.33 6.81 -17.29
C LYS A 128 7.30 7.88 -16.22
N ASP A 129 8.40 8.58 -16.02
CA ASP A 129 8.50 9.67 -15.04
C ASP A 129 7.44 10.75 -15.23
N GLU A 130 7.10 11.05 -16.50
CA GLU A 130 6.06 12.03 -16.86
C GLU A 130 4.64 11.61 -16.46
N ASP A 131 4.41 10.31 -16.23
CA ASP A 131 3.13 9.73 -15.84
C ASP A 131 3.00 9.57 -14.33
N VAL A 132 4.08 9.73 -13.58
CA VAL A 132 4.10 9.60 -12.13
C VAL A 132 3.74 10.92 -11.47
N ILE A 133 2.67 10.92 -10.66
CA ILE A 133 2.29 12.06 -9.83
C ILE A 133 2.48 11.68 -8.37
N PHE A 134 3.41 12.37 -7.71
CA PHE A 134 3.65 12.21 -6.28
C PHE A 134 3.54 13.57 -5.58
N PRO A 135 2.32 13.97 -5.17
CA PRO A 135 2.11 15.26 -4.56
C PRO A 135 2.75 15.35 -3.17
N GLN A 136 3.20 16.55 -2.83
CA GLN A 136 3.63 16.84 -1.46
C GLN A 136 2.45 16.62 -0.49
N ASN A 137 2.74 16.03 0.68
CA ASN A 137 1.72 15.68 1.69
C ASN A 137 0.63 14.71 1.20
N SER A 138 0.97 13.85 0.25
CA SER A 138 0.03 12.87 -0.33
C SER A 138 -0.63 11.95 0.71
N GLN A 139 -0.02 11.76 1.88
CA GLN A 139 -0.58 11.01 3.02
C GLN A 139 -1.80 11.70 3.65
N LEU A 140 -1.97 13.01 3.48
CA LEU A 140 -3.05 13.80 4.07
C LEU A 140 -4.22 14.03 3.11
N PHE A 141 -4.15 13.59 1.86
CA PHE A 141 -5.15 13.91 0.82
C PHE A 141 -6.57 13.49 1.19
N VAL A 142 -6.75 12.36 1.89
CA VAL A 142 -8.07 11.93 2.35
C VAL A 142 -8.65 12.91 3.37
N ALA A 143 -7.84 13.33 4.35
CA ALA A 143 -8.27 14.32 5.36
C ALA A 143 -8.54 15.69 4.72
N MET A 144 -7.69 16.12 3.79
CA MET A 144 -7.90 17.37 3.04
C MET A 144 -9.20 17.33 2.22
N GLY A 145 -9.47 16.21 1.53
CA GLY A 145 -10.71 16.01 0.79
C GLY A 145 -11.94 16.05 1.70
N ALA A 146 -11.88 15.39 2.86
CA ALA A 146 -12.96 15.44 3.85
C ALA A 146 -13.22 16.87 4.36
N CYS A 147 -12.16 17.64 4.63
CA CYS A 147 -12.30 19.05 5.03
C CYS A 147 -12.93 19.91 3.93
N LEU A 148 -12.57 19.69 2.67
CA LEU A 148 -13.15 20.42 1.53
C LEU A 148 -14.64 20.11 1.39
N LEU A 149 -15.03 18.84 1.43
CA LEU A 149 -16.43 18.41 1.38
C LEU A 149 -17.24 18.98 2.54
N ALA A 150 -16.72 18.90 3.77
CA ALA A 150 -17.39 19.47 4.94
C ALA A 150 -17.63 20.99 4.80
N ARG A 151 -16.71 21.70 4.14
CA ARG A 151 -16.82 23.12 3.84
C ARG A 151 -17.90 23.41 2.78
N GLU A 152 -17.94 22.62 1.71
CA GLU A 152 -18.95 22.71 0.66
C GLU A 152 -20.36 22.44 1.21
N ASP A 153 -20.49 21.38 2.02
CA ASP A 153 -21.75 20.98 2.65
C ASP A 153 -22.13 21.84 3.87
N LYS A 154 -21.30 22.85 4.22
CA LYS A 154 -21.49 23.74 5.38
C LYS A 154 -21.68 22.99 6.71
N ILE A 155 -21.02 21.84 6.86
CA ILE A 155 -21.07 21.04 8.08
C ILE A 155 -20.35 21.81 9.19
N LYS A 156 -21.06 22.03 10.32
CA LYS A 156 -20.46 22.68 11.49
C LYS A 156 -19.53 21.70 12.19
N PRO A 157 -18.30 22.11 12.54
CA PRO A 157 -17.40 21.25 13.30
C PRO A 157 -18.02 20.94 14.67
N VAL A 158 -17.90 19.69 15.09
CA VAL A 158 -18.32 19.22 16.42
C VAL A 158 -17.06 18.98 17.25
N SER A 159 -17.03 19.57 18.45
CA SER A 159 -15.99 19.29 19.43
C SER A 159 -16.45 18.20 20.38
N TYR A 160 -15.72 17.11 20.44
CA TYR A 160 -15.95 16.05 21.41
C TYR A 160 -14.95 16.21 22.56
N THR A 161 -15.44 16.38 23.78
CA THR A 161 -14.62 16.40 25.00
C THR A 161 -14.24 14.98 25.44
N HIS A 162 -15.04 13.98 25.06
CA HIS A 162 -14.77 12.57 25.31
C HIS A 162 -15.18 11.73 24.09
N LEU A 163 -14.28 10.90 23.61
CA LEU A 163 -14.57 9.82 22.67
C LEU A 163 -14.98 8.59 23.48
N THR A 164 -16.27 8.39 23.71
CA THR A 164 -16.79 7.11 24.20
C THR A 164 -16.96 6.20 22.98
N LEU A 165 -16.16 5.16 22.89
CA LEU A 165 -16.45 4.06 21.98
C LEU A 165 -17.76 3.40 22.44
N PRO A 166 -18.72 3.13 21.54
CA PRO A 166 -19.90 2.36 21.91
C PRO A 166 -19.43 0.99 22.38
N THR A 167 -19.68 0.69 23.65
CA THR A 167 -19.47 -0.66 24.18
C THR A 167 -20.56 -1.52 23.55
N ILE A 168 -20.16 -2.42 22.66
CA ILE A 168 -21.08 -3.45 22.14
C ILE A 168 -21.30 -4.41 23.30
N ALA A 169 -22.49 -4.39 23.87
CA ALA A 169 -22.94 -5.36 24.85
C ALA A 169 -23.34 -6.68 24.16
#